data_177f06591614bc9eb367b8e250837441
#
_entry.id   177f06591614bc9eb367b8e250837441
#
_cell.length_a   1.000
_cell.length_b   1.000
_cell.length_c   1.000
_cell.angle_alpha   90.00
_cell.angle_beta   90.00
_cell.angle_gamma   90.00
#
_symmetry.space_group_name_H-M   'P 1'
#
loop_
_entity.id
_entity.type
_entity.pdbx_description
1 polymer ?
#
loop_
_entity_poly.entity_id
_entity_poly.type
_entity_poly.pdbx_seq_one_letter_code
_entity_poly.pdbx_strand_id
1 'polypeptide(L)'
;MKKKVISVMLVSAMVASMAAGCGSNNGGSSNGGSASNDAGTTSGTEAGGTTASATTDDPNTLTVYAWDKNFNIPALEAAAAAYKEKNPDFNLEIIEQSQSSDIEDAITLAGSSGDYSNLPDIVLFQDHYFHQYATNYPDAWTDVADADVDWSDFGEEKLSFSTIDGTHYGFPVDNGTVICAYRTDLLDEAGYTIDDLTGCSWDDFIEIGKAVYEKTGKYLLSMDGDGNDLVYMMLQAEGVSQFKDGEPYIADNETLKQVVEKIVEMANENVLYLANDWSDYTDQTIIGDQVAGVMNGNWIIPTIEQVAENAGKWEITTMPTLAGGEGYASNGGSSLYITGNCHNT
;
A
#
# COMPACT_ATOMS: atom_id res chain seq x y z
N MET A 1 43.25 -9.84 -4.34
CA MET A 1 43.13 -11.18 -3.74
C MET A 1 42.57 -11.18 -2.30
N LYS A 2 42.82 -10.19 -1.45
CA LYS A 2 42.32 -10.17 -0.05
C LYS A 2 40.81 -9.97 0.11
N LYS A 3 40.13 -9.28 -0.81
CA LYS A 3 38.66 -9.04 -0.73
C LYS A 3 37.80 -10.26 -1.11
N LYS A 4 38.30 -11.16 -1.98
CA LYS A 4 37.58 -12.38 -2.36
C LYS A 4 37.63 -13.48 -1.31
N VAL A 5 38.69 -13.50 -0.47
CA VAL A 5 38.83 -14.49 0.60
C VAL A 5 37.90 -14.16 1.79
N ILE A 6 37.64 -12.89 2.05
CA ILE A 6 36.71 -12.47 3.13
C ILE A 6 35.27 -12.83 2.78
N SER A 7 34.86 -12.65 1.52
CA SER A 7 33.50 -13.02 1.07
C SER A 7 33.22 -14.53 1.15
N VAL A 8 34.23 -15.36 0.86
CA VAL A 8 34.09 -16.83 0.94
C VAL A 8 34.04 -17.30 2.40
N MET A 9 34.76 -16.64 3.32
CA MET A 9 34.65 -16.98 4.75
C MET A 9 33.32 -16.58 5.38
N LEU A 10 32.70 -15.47 4.97
CA LEU A 10 31.37 -15.08 5.47
C LEU A 10 30.28 -16.05 5.02
N VAL A 11 30.32 -16.51 3.78
CA VAL A 11 29.34 -17.49 3.27
C VAL A 11 29.51 -18.85 3.95
N SER A 12 30.75 -19.26 4.24
CA SER A 12 31.02 -20.51 4.96
C SER A 12 30.57 -20.48 6.43
N ALA A 13 30.57 -19.32 7.08
CA ALA A 13 30.09 -19.17 8.45
C ALA A 13 28.55 -19.21 8.55
N MET A 14 27.82 -18.73 7.55
CA MET A 14 26.34 -18.81 7.50
C MET A 14 25.84 -20.23 7.25
N VAL A 15 26.54 -21.03 6.44
CA VAL A 15 26.15 -22.43 6.19
C VAL A 15 26.41 -23.32 7.41
N ALA A 16 27.42 -23.02 8.23
CA ALA A 16 27.72 -23.78 9.45
C ALA A 16 26.71 -23.53 10.59
N SER A 17 26.03 -22.37 10.61
CA SER A 17 25.01 -22.07 11.64
C SER A 17 23.65 -22.74 11.41
N MET A 18 23.34 -23.17 10.18
CA MET A 18 22.10 -23.90 9.87
C MET A 18 22.17 -25.43 10.12
N ALA A 19 23.35 -26.00 10.32
CA ALA A 19 23.54 -27.42 10.56
C ALA A 19 23.54 -27.85 12.04
N ALA A 20 23.45 -26.88 13.00
CA ALA A 20 23.56 -27.17 14.43
C ALA A 20 22.21 -27.17 15.18
N GLY A 21 21.08 -27.11 14.46
CA GLY A 21 19.72 -26.96 15.00
C GLY A 21 18.83 -28.22 15.00
N CYS A 22 19.37 -29.45 14.96
CA CYS A 22 18.54 -30.64 15.09
C CYS A 22 19.18 -31.74 15.96
N GLY A 23 18.60 -31.99 17.12
CA GLY A 23 18.79 -33.17 17.94
C GLY A 23 19.28 -32.85 19.37
N SER A 24 18.67 -33.26 20.44
CA SER A 24 17.98 -34.46 20.78
C SER A 24 17.43 -34.34 22.22
N ASN A 25 16.33 -34.98 22.46
CA ASN A 25 15.73 -35.30 23.77
C ASN A 25 16.66 -36.02 24.76
N ASN A 26 16.62 -35.75 26.05
CA ASN A 26 16.03 -36.66 27.07
C ASN A 26 16.45 -36.30 28.51
N GLY A 27 15.46 -36.24 29.40
CA GLY A 27 15.48 -36.98 30.66
C GLY A 27 15.95 -36.26 31.93
N GLY A 28 15.03 -36.08 32.90
CA GLY A 28 15.35 -36.30 34.33
C GLY A 28 14.95 -35.20 35.31
N SER A 29 13.75 -35.33 35.83
CA SER A 29 13.27 -35.26 37.24
C SER A 29 14.01 -34.41 38.31
N SER A 30 13.38 -33.50 38.98
CA SER A 30 12.71 -33.61 40.30
C SER A 30 12.64 -32.30 41.08
N ASN A 31 11.44 -32.07 41.59
CA ASN A 31 11.05 -31.56 42.90
C ASN A 31 11.16 -30.08 43.34
N GLY A 32 9.98 -29.51 43.57
CA GLY A 32 9.63 -29.01 44.92
C GLY A 32 9.33 -27.52 45.02
N GLY A 33 8.05 -27.19 45.27
CA GLY A 33 7.72 -26.00 46.04
C GLY A 33 6.54 -25.17 45.55
N SER A 34 5.40 -25.41 46.16
CA SER A 34 4.15 -24.64 46.08
C SER A 34 4.29 -23.15 46.34
N ALA A 35 3.50 -22.34 45.62
CA ALA A 35 2.55 -21.37 46.19
C ALA A 35 1.65 -20.78 45.09
N SER A 36 0.37 -20.86 45.41
CA SER A 36 -0.79 -20.33 44.68
C SER A 36 -0.80 -18.81 44.58
N ASN A 37 -1.34 -18.26 43.49
CA ASN A 37 -2.58 -17.47 43.39
C ASN A 37 -2.72 -16.86 42.03
N ASP A 38 -3.75 -17.25 41.38
CA ASP A 38 -4.99 -16.56 40.96
C ASP A 38 -4.95 -15.65 39.73
N ALA A 39 -5.74 -16.13 38.76
CA ALA A 39 -6.59 -15.44 37.81
C ALA A 39 -6.05 -14.27 36.97
N GLY A 40 -5.89 -14.57 35.71
CA GLY A 40 -5.86 -13.58 34.62
C GLY A 40 -5.89 -14.31 33.29
N THR A 41 -7.09 -14.66 32.83
CA THR A 41 -7.33 -15.28 31.52
C THR A 41 -7.02 -14.25 30.42
N THR A 42 -5.86 -14.31 29.81
CA THR A 42 -5.63 -13.72 28.50
C THR A 42 -5.69 -14.84 27.47
N SER A 43 -6.75 -14.83 26.68
CA SER A 43 -6.87 -15.63 25.47
C SER A 43 -5.74 -15.23 24.52
N GLY A 44 -4.68 -15.99 24.48
CA GLY A 44 -3.78 -15.98 23.35
C GLY A 44 -4.49 -16.67 22.19
N THR A 45 -4.89 -15.93 21.21
CA THR A 45 -5.33 -16.48 19.92
C THR A 45 -4.08 -17.01 19.24
N GLU A 46 -3.89 -18.32 19.29
CA GLU A 46 -2.94 -18.99 18.40
C GLU A 46 -3.42 -18.77 16.96
N ALA A 47 -2.62 -18.08 16.18
CA ALA A 47 -2.76 -18.03 14.73
C ALA A 47 -2.44 -19.45 14.18
N GLY A 48 -3.44 -20.31 14.24
CA GLY A 48 -3.47 -21.56 13.50
C GLY A 48 -3.86 -21.25 12.07
N GLY A 49 -2.89 -21.05 11.18
CA GLY A 49 -3.11 -20.96 9.77
C GLY A 49 -3.66 -22.28 9.24
N THR A 50 -4.97 -22.45 9.24
CA THR A 50 -5.63 -23.34 8.30
C THR A 50 -5.66 -22.58 6.98
N THR A 51 -4.84 -23.02 6.02
CA THR A 51 -5.02 -22.69 4.61
C THR A 51 -6.37 -23.27 4.19
N ALA A 52 -7.46 -22.55 4.45
CA ALA A 52 -8.72 -22.79 3.78
C ALA A 52 -8.45 -22.55 2.29
N SER A 53 -8.85 -23.48 1.43
CA SER A 53 -8.83 -23.27 -0.03
C SER A 53 -9.57 -21.97 -0.29
N ALA A 54 -8.97 -21.06 -1.01
CA ALA A 54 -9.60 -19.80 -1.40
C ALA A 54 -10.69 -19.99 -2.46
N THR A 55 -11.01 -21.24 -2.79
CA THR A 55 -12.00 -21.63 -3.80
C THR A 55 -13.21 -22.30 -3.16
N THR A 56 -14.36 -22.09 -3.75
CA THR A 56 -15.63 -22.72 -3.37
C THR A 56 -16.21 -23.51 -4.55
N ASP A 57 -16.90 -24.62 -4.25
CA ASP A 57 -17.64 -25.40 -5.25
C ASP A 57 -19.09 -24.85 -5.45
N ASP A 58 -19.49 -23.81 -4.73
CA ASP A 58 -20.80 -23.18 -4.87
C ASP A 58 -20.85 -22.28 -6.11
N PRO A 59 -21.64 -22.60 -7.15
CA PRO A 59 -21.68 -21.81 -8.38
C PRO A 59 -22.25 -20.39 -8.19
N ASN A 60 -22.84 -20.08 -7.05
CA ASN A 60 -23.39 -18.76 -6.74
C ASN A 60 -22.44 -17.91 -5.88
N THR A 61 -21.32 -18.47 -5.47
CA THR A 61 -20.34 -17.78 -4.63
C THR A 61 -19.09 -17.49 -5.44
N LEU A 62 -18.62 -16.23 -5.42
CA LEU A 62 -17.29 -15.85 -5.85
C LEU A 62 -16.42 -15.55 -4.63
N THR A 63 -15.16 -15.93 -4.71
CA THR A 63 -14.16 -15.63 -3.70
C THR A 63 -13.25 -14.51 -4.18
N VAL A 64 -12.84 -13.60 -3.29
CA VAL A 64 -11.95 -12.49 -3.64
C VAL A 64 -10.91 -12.25 -2.57
N TYR A 65 -9.62 -12.15 -2.96
CA TYR A 65 -8.57 -11.58 -2.12
C TYR A 65 -8.59 -10.05 -2.24
N ALA A 66 -8.69 -9.39 -1.10
CA ALA A 66 -8.63 -7.93 -1.03
C ALA A 66 -7.96 -7.48 0.28
N TRP A 67 -7.38 -6.30 0.26
CA TRP A 67 -6.84 -5.61 1.44
C TRP A 67 -7.59 -4.31 1.67
N ASP A 68 -7.24 -3.61 2.75
CA ASP A 68 -7.78 -2.31 3.16
C ASP A 68 -9.26 -2.35 3.52
N LYS A 69 -9.48 -2.58 4.81
CA LYS A 69 -10.80 -2.59 5.45
C LYS A 69 -11.51 -1.22 5.47
N ASN A 70 -10.81 -0.15 5.14
CA ASN A 70 -11.37 1.21 5.15
C ASN A 70 -11.86 1.66 3.78
N PHE A 71 -11.30 1.12 2.68
CA PHE A 71 -11.62 1.53 1.32
C PHE A 71 -12.06 0.35 0.45
N ASN A 72 -11.16 -0.59 0.14
CA ASN A 72 -11.42 -1.64 -0.85
C ASN A 72 -12.50 -2.64 -0.41
N ILE A 73 -12.41 -3.13 0.83
CA ILE A 73 -13.36 -4.13 1.35
C ILE A 73 -14.78 -3.55 1.42
N PRO A 74 -15.03 -2.37 2.00
CA PRO A 74 -16.36 -1.75 1.95
C PRO A 74 -16.90 -1.51 0.55
N ALA A 75 -16.03 -1.18 -0.42
CA ALA A 75 -16.46 -1.02 -1.81
C ALA A 75 -16.92 -2.34 -2.42
N LEU A 76 -16.22 -3.44 -2.18
CA LEU A 76 -16.61 -4.78 -2.61
C LEU A 76 -17.92 -5.24 -1.95
N GLU A 77 -18.09 -4.99 -0.64
CA GLU A 77 -19.34 -5.29 0.07
C GLU A 77 -20.53 -4.53 -0.51
N ALA A 78 -20.34 -3.24 -0.81
CA ALA A 78 -21.39 -2.41 -1.43
C ALA A 78 -21.74 -2.91 -2.85
N ALA A 79 -20.73 -3.26 -3.65
CA ALA A 79 -20.93 -3.82 -4.97
C ALA A 79 -21.67 -5.17 -4.92
N ALA A 80 -21.25 -6.06 -4.02
CA ALA A 80 -21.90 -7.35 -3.80
C ALA A 80 -23.38 -7.18 -3.36
N ALA A 81 -23.66 -6.24 -2.46
CA ALA A 81 -25.01 -5.93 -2.01
C ALA A 81 -25.89 -5.45 -3.17
N ALA A 82 -25.39 -4.53 -4.01
CA ALA A 82 -26.11 -4.02 -5.17
C ALA A 82 -26.36 -5.12 -6.24
N TYR A 83 -25.37 -6.00 -6.46
CA TYR A 83 -25.54 -7.12 -7.39
C TYR A 83 -26.56 -8.15 -6.89
N LYS A 84 -26.58 -8.40 -5.58
CA LYS A 84 -27.48 -9.33 -4.92
C LYS A 84 -28.97 -8.91 -5.02
N GLU A 85 -29.27 -7.62 -5.18
CA GLU A 85 -30.64 -7.14 -5.40
C GLU A 85 -31.26 -7.74 -6.68
N LYS A 86 -30.44 -7.99 -7.71
CA LYS A 86 -30.87 -8.57 -8.99
C LYS A 86 -30.62 -10.08 -9.05
N ASN A 87 -29.69 -10.58 -8.25
CA ASN A 87 -29.26 -11.97 -8.20
C ASN A 87 -29.28 -12.48 -6.75
N PRO A 88 -30.47 -12.81 -6.19
CA PRO A 88 -30.62 -13.07 -4.74
C PRO A 88 -29.78 -14.22 -4.19
N ASP A 89 -29.45 -15.18 -5.03
CA ASP A 89 -28.64 -16.35 -4.65
C ASP A 89 -27.13 -16.08 -4.70
N PHE A 90 -26.70 -14.92 -5.24
CA PHE A 90 -25.28 -14.52 -5.31
C PHE A 90 -24.69 -14.29 -3.93
N ASN A 91 -23.45 -14.73 -3.76
CA ASN A 91 -22.63 -14.45 -2.58
C ASN A 91 -21.22 -14.06 -2.99
N LEU A 92 -20.61 -13.12 -2.27
CA LEU A 92 -19.20 -12.76 -2.38
C LEU A 92 -18.52 -13.09 -1.05
N GLU A 93 -17.51 -13.94 -1.10
CA GLU A 93 -16.66 -14.25 0.05
C GLU A 93 -15.36 -13.46 -0.07
N ILE A 94 -15.23 -12.42 0.76
CA ILE A 94 -14.03 -11.58 0.82
C ILE A 94 -13.05 -12.21 1.80
N ILE A 95 -11.89 -12.59 1.30
CA ILE A 95 -10.79 -13.15 2.08
C ILE A 95 -9.79 -12.02 2.29
N GLU A 96 -9.89 -11.37 3.44
CA GLU A 96 -9.03 -10.22 3.80
C GLU A 96 -7.57 -10.64 3.84
N GLN A 97 -6.74 -9.89 3.13
CA GLN A 97 -5.29 -9.94 3.20
C GLN A 97 -4.79 -8.75 4.03
N SER A 98 -3.70 -8.91 4.77
CA SER A 98 -3.20 -7.83 5.63
C SER A 98 -2.70 -6.64 4.80
N GLN A 99 -2.16 -6.93 3.61
CA GLN A 99 -1.60 -5.95 2.68
C GLN A 99 -1.57 -6.50 1.25
N SER A 100 -1.31 -5.64 0.27
CA SER A 100 -1.26 -6.02 -1.15
C SER A 100 -0.20 -7.07 -1.46
N SER A 101 0.96 -6.99 -0.79
CA SER A 101 2.06 -7.93 -1.00
C SER A 101 1.72 -9.36 -0.62
N ASP A 102 0.75 -9.61 0.26
CA ASP A 102 0.29 -10.97 0.56
C ASP A 102 -0.35 -11.62 -0.68
N ILE A 103 -1.03 -10.82 -1.52
CA ILE A 103 -1.59 -11.29 -2.80
C ILE A 103 -0.50 -11.51 -3.84
N GLU A 104 0.49 -10.62 -3.90
CA GLU A 104 1.66 -10.76 -4.76
C GLU A 104 2.42 -12.06 -4.44
N ASP A 105 2.60 -12.36 -3.16
CA ASP A 105 3.23 -13.59 -2.69
C ASP A 105 2.40 -14.83 -3.06
N ALA A 106 1.07 -14.77 -2.93
CA ALA A 106 0.18 -15.86 -3.33
C ALA A 106 0.26 -16.14 -4.85
N ILE A 107 0.25 -15.12 -5.69
CA ILE A 107 0.43 -15.26 -7.15
C ILE A 107 1.82 -15.81 -7.48
N THR A 108 2.86 -15.31 -6.81
CA THR A 108 4.25 -15.77 -6.99
C THR A 108 4.39 -17.26 -6.63
N LEU A 109 3.78 -17.67 -5.52
CA LEU A 109 3.81 -19.08 -5.07
C LEU A 109 3.08 -19.98 -6.06
N ALA A 110 1.87 -19.60 -6.48
CA ALA A 110 1.10 -20.33 -7.47
C ALA A 110 1.85 -20.44 -8.81
N GLY A 111 2.36 -19.32 -9.32
CA GLY A 111 3.11 -19.28 -10.58
C GLY A 111 4.41 -20.08 -10.54
N SER A 112 5.14 -20.02 -9.42
CA SER A 112 6.39 -20.78 -9.26
C SER A 112 6.17 -22.30 -9.19
N SER A 113 5.03 -22.72 -8.66
CA SER A 113 4.64 -24.14 -8.59
C SER A 113 3.93 -24.64 -9.86
N GLY A 114 3.37 -23.74 -10.66
CA GLY A 114 2.48 -24.04 -11.78
C GLY A 114 1.12 -24.58 -11.32
N ASP A 115 0.76 -24.38 -10.04
CA ASP A 115 -0.51 -24.81 -9.45
C ASP A 115 -1.29 -23.58 -8.96
N TYR A 116 -2.28 -23.17 -9.72
CA TYR A 116 -3.15 -22.01 -9.45
C TYR A 116 -4.43 -22.40 -8.70
N SER A 117 -4.64 -23.69 -8.39
CA SER A 117 -5.89 -24.21 -7.80
C SER A 117 -6.24 -23.64 -6.42
N ASN A 118 -5.29 -22.98 -5.77
CA ASN A 118 -5.50 -22.36 -4.46
C ASN A 118 -5.75 -20.84 -4.54
N LEU A 119 -5.76 -20.26 -5.75
CA LEU A 119 -6.13 -18.85 -5.90
C LEU A 119 -7.66 -18.68 -5.81
N PRO A 120 -8.14 -17.55 -5.30
CA PRO A 120 -9.56 -17.20 -5.35
C PRO A 120 -10.01 -16.94 -6.79
N ASP A 121 -11.32 -16.77 -7.00
CA ASP A 121 -11.85 -16.40 -8.31
C ASP A 121 -11.36 -15.03 -8.77
N ILE A 122 -11.23 -14.08 -7.83
CA ILE A 122 -10.87 -12.69 -8.09
C ILE A 122 -9.75 -12.28 -7.13
N VAL A 123 -8.84 -11.46 -7.62
CA VAL A 123 -7.87 -10.75 -6.79
C VAL A 123 -7.96 -9.25 -7.04
N LEU A 124 -7.94 -8.47 -5.97
CA LEU A 124 -7.58 -7.06 -6.07
C LEU A 124 -6.06 -7.00 -6.25
N PHE A 125 -5.57 -6.22 -7.20
CA PHE A 125 -4.15 -6.17 -7.49
C PHE A 125 -3.70 -4.75 -7.87
N GLN A 126 -2.51 -4.36 -7.41
CA GLN A 126 -1.99 -3.03 -7.71
C GLN A 126 -1.57 -2.92 -9.17
N ASP A 127 -2.01 -1.85 -9.81
CA ASP A 127 -1.85 -1.62 -11.25
C ASP A 127 -0.38 -1.65 -11.69
N HIS A 128 0.49 -0.99 -10.95
CA HIS A 128 1.90 -0.82 -11.33
C HIS A 128 2.71 -2.13 -11.32
N TYR A 129 2.20 -3.20 -10.68
CA TYR A 129 2.83 -4.52 -10.70
C TYR A 129 2.25 -5.44 -11.78
N PHE A 130 1.04 -5.17 -12.28
CA PHE A 130 0.32 -6.12 -13.11
C PHE A 130 1.11 -6.58 -14.33
N HIS A 131 1.72 -5.68 -15.10
CA HIS A 131 2.50 -6.05 -16.29
C HIS A 131 3.64 -7.04 -16.00
N GLN A 132 4.33 -6.87 -14.88
CA GLN A 132 5.39 -7.77 -14.45
C GLN A 132 4.82 -9.15 -14.12
N TYR A 133 3.72 -9.20 -13.37
CA TYR A 133 3.10 -10.45 -12.93
C TYR A 133 2.43 -11.18 -14.09
N ALA A 134 1.77 -10.48 -15.00
CA ALA A 134 1.18 -11.08 -16.18
C ALA A 134 2.25 -11.64 -17.15
N THR A 135 3.40 -10.99 -17.24
CA THR A 135 4.52 -11.48 -18.04
C THR A 135 5.14 -12.74 -17.42
N ASN A 136 5.33 -12.76 -16.09
CA ASN A 136 5.99 -13.87 -15.40
C ASN A 136 5.05 -15.07 -15.18
N TYR A 137 3.77 -14.83 -14.99
CA TYR A 137 2.76 -15.82 -14.62
C TYR A 137 1.48 -15.65 -15.48
N PRO A 138 1.57 -15.85 -16.81
CA PRO A 138 0.45 -15.57 -17.71
C PRO A 138 -0.79 -16.43 -17.42
N ASP A 139 -0.62 -17.63 -16.92
CA ASP A 139 -1.73 -18.55 -16.60
C ASP A 139 -2.48 -18.16 -15.30
N ALA A 140 -1.98 -17.16 -14.55
CA ALA A 140 -2.65 -16.65 -13.37
C ALA A 140 -3.89 -15.78 -13.68
N TRP A 141 -4.05 -15.31 -14.92
CA TRP A 141 -4.95 -14.25 -15.29
C TRP A 141 -5.91 -14.65 -16.41
N THR A 142 -7.13 -14.16 -16.34
CA THR A 142 -8.15 -14.37 -17.36
C THR A 142 -8.33 -13.10 -18.19
N ASP A 143 -8.39 -13.26 -19.52
CA ASP A 143 -8.76 -12.21 -20.47
C ASP A 143 -10.22 -11.81 -20.26
N VAL A 144 -10.47 -10.51 -20.11
CA VAL A 144 -11.81 -9.95 -19.89
C VAL A 144 -12.22 -8.97 -21.00
N ALA A 145 -11.53 -8.96 -22.14
CA ALA A 145 -11.82 -8.05 -23.25
C ALA A 145 -13.23 -8.20 -23.82
N ASP A 146 -13.80 -9.41 -23.75
CA ASP A 146 -15.16 -9.73 -24.21
C ASP A 146 -16.25 -9.50 -23.13
N ALA A 147 -15.89 -8.96 -21.95
CA ALA A 147 -16.86 -8.64 -20.91
C ALA A 147 -17.83 -7.54 -21.37
N ASP A 148 -19.08 -7.59 -20.89
CA ASP A 148 -20.10 -6.58 -21.19
C ASP A 148 -19.86 -5.29 -20.38
N VAL A 149 -18.76 -4.63 -20.72
CA VAL A 149 -18.26 -3.38 -20.09
C VAL A 149 -17.99 -2.35 -21.18
N ASP A 150 -18.47 -1.14 -20.99
CA ASP A 150 -18.07 -0.02 -21.84
C ASP A 150 -16.69 0.50 -21.36
N TRP A 151 -15.65 0.00 -21.97
CA TRP A 151 -14.27 0.38 -21.62
C TRP A 151 -13.99 1.87 -21.85
N SER A 152 -14.79 2.57 -22.65
CA SER A 152 -14.65 4.02 -22.86
C SER A 152 -15.09 4.87 -21.65
N ASP A 153 -15.75 4.27 -20.67
CA ASP A 153 -16.08 4.92 -19.39
C ASP A 153 -14.85 5.14 -18.50
N PHE A 154 -13.73 4.46 -18.80
CA PHE A 154 -12.50 4.55 -18.03
C PHE A 154 -11.44 5.35 -18.79
N GLY A 155 -10.59 6.07 -18.06
CA GLY A 155 -9.46 6.80 -18.64
C GLY A 155 -8.44 5.86 -19.29
N GLU A 156 -7.91 6.25 -20.46
CA GLU A 156 -6.92 5.46 -21.21
C GLU A 156 -5.69 5.14 -20.37
N GLU A 157 -5.24 6.08 -19.54
CA GLU A 157 -4.10 5.88 -18.63
C GLU A 157 -4.38 4.75 -17.65
N LYS A 158 -5.56 4.76 -17.00
CA LYS A 158 -5.96 3.71 -16.07
C LYS A 158 -6.04 2.34 -16.74
N LEU A 159 -6.64 2.27 -17.93
CA LEU A 159 -6.74 1.03 -18.69
C LEU A 159 -5.37 0.51 -19.13
N SER A 160 -4.39 1.38 -19.36
CA SER A 160 -3.06 0.98 -19.82
C SER A 160 -2.35 0.07 -18.82
N PHE A 161 -2.61 0.21 -17.52
CA PHE A 161 -2.01 -0.64 -16.49
C PHE A 161 -2.48 -2.09 -16.55
N SER A 162 -3.73 -2.33 -16.97
CA SER A 162 -4.33 -3.66 -17.04
C SER A 162 -4.52 -4.17 -18.47
N THR A 163 -3.90 -3.51 -19.45
CA THR A 163 -3.98 -3.89 -20.87
C THR A 163 -2.61 -4.35 -21.37
N ILE A 164 -2.55 -5.56 -21.93
CA ILE A 164 -1.35 -6.13 -22.54
C ILE A 164 -1.66 -6.50 -23.98
N ASP A 165 -0.87 -5.99 -24.94
CA ASP A 165 -1.03 -6.23 -26.37
C ASP A 165 -2.47 -5.98 -26.90
N GLY A 166 -3.16 -5.01 -26.29
CA GLY A 166 -4.54 -4.63 -26.64
C GLY A 166 -5.63 -5.50 -25.97
N THR A 167 -5.26 -6.42 -25.10
CA THR A 167 -6.19 -7.28 -24.32
C THR A 167 -6.36 -6.73 -22.92
N HIS A 168 -7.60 -6.57 -22.47
CA HIS A 168 -7.94 -6.15 -21.10
C HIS A 168 -7.99 -7.35 -20.15
N TYR A 169 -7.39 -7.18 -18.98
CA TYR A 169 -7.35 -8.19 -17.92
C TYR A 169 -8.01 -7.74 -16.62
N GLY A 170 -8.04 -6.43 -16.34
CA GLY A 170 -8.49 -5.88 -15.07
C GLY A 170 -9.68 -4.94 -15.20
N PHE A 171 -10.57 -5.01 -14.22
CA PHE A 171 -11.66 -4.05 -14.04
C PHE A 171 -11.17 -2.93 -13.12
N PRO A 172 -11.09 -1.66 -13.60
CA PRO A 172 -10.59 -0.54 -12.80
C PRO A 172 -11.39 -0.31 -11.51
N VAL A 173 -10.70 -0.10 -10.39
CA VAL A 173 -11.30 0.24 -9.09
C VAL A 173 -11.01 1.69 -8.74
N ASP A 174 -9.74 2.08 -8.68
CA ASP A 174 -9.31 3.43 -8.36
C ASP A 174 -8.04 3.83 -9.15
N ASN A 175 -7.81 5.15 -9.26
CA ASN A 175 -6.65 5.69 -9.98
C ASN A 175 -5.47 6.01 -9.06
N GLY A 176 -5.65 5.97 -7.74
CA GLY A 176 -4.64 6.41 -6.79
C GLY A 176 -4.26 7.88 -6.93
N THR A 177 -5.17 8.74 -7.43
CA THR A 177 -4.89 10.17 -7.59
C THR A 177 -4.43 10.77 -6.27
N VAL A 178 -3.26 11.40 -6.25
CA VAL A 178 -2.71 12.02 -5.04
C VAL A 178 -3.54 13.21 -4.63
N ILE A 179 -3.91 13.22 -3.35
CA ILE A 179 -4.49 14.37 -2.65
C ILE A 179 -3.47 14.94 -1.69
N CYS A 180 -3.49 16.26 -1.55
CA CYS A 180 -2.77 16.99 -0.51
C CYS A 180 -3.81 17.63 0.40
N ALA A 181 -4.18 16.93 1.47
CA ALA A 181 -5.21 17.34 2.40
C ALA A 181 -4.57 17.98 3.63
N TYR A 182 -5.05 19.14 4.05
CA TYR A 182 -4.49 19.89 5.19
C TYR A 182 -5.57 20.34 6.15
N ARG A 183 -5.23 20.36 7.44
CA ARG A 183 -6.02 20.86 8.55
C ARG A 183 -6.02 22.39 8.55
N THR A 184 -7.10 23.00 8.10
CA THR A 184 -7.25 24.46 8.02
C THR A 184 -7.17 25.14 9.37
N ASP A 185 -7.69 24.52 10.44
CA ASP A 185 -7.61 25.03 11.80
C ASP A 185 -6.14 25.09 12.32
N LEU A 186 -5.30 24.14 11.95
CA LEU A 186 -3.88 24.14 12.33
C LEU A 186 -3.05 25.11 11.48
N LEU A 187 -3.43 25.29 10.20
CA LEU A 187 -2.82 26.31 9.34
C LEU A 187 -3.15 27.72 9.87
N ASP A 188 -4.42 27.98 10.22
CA ASP A 188 -4.87 29.25 10.79
C ASP A 188 -4.13 29.58 12.09
N GLU A 189 -3.89 28.59 12.97
CA GLU A 189 -3.11 28.77 14.20
C GLU A 189 -1.66 29.19 13.92
N ALA A 190 -1.09 28.69 12.83
CA ALA A 190 0.25 29.06 12.36
C ALA A 190 0.27 30.36 11.54
N GLY A 191 -0.91 30.93 11.20
CA GLY A 191 -1.04 32.16 10.43
C GLY A 191 -1.04 31.97 8.92
N TYR A 192 -1.38 30.78 8.44
CA TYR A 192 -1.45 30.40 7.03
C TYR A 192 -2.83 29.88 6.66
N THR A 193 -3.09 29.78 5.37
CA THR A 193 -4.32 29.24 4.78
C THR A 193 -3.98 28.18 3.74
N ILE A 194 -5.00 27.49 3.22
CA ILE A 194 -4.81 26.53 2.13
C ILE A 194 -4.27 27.19 0.85
N ASP A 195 -4.59 28.48 0.63
CA ASP A 195 -4.11 29.23 -0.53
C ASP A 195 -2.58 29.40 -0.51
N ASP A 196 -1.97 29.45 0.67
CA ASP A 196 -0.50 29.57 0.82
C ASP A 196 0.21 28.25 0.43
N LEU A 197 -0.49 27.12 0.51
CA LEU A 197 0.01 25.81 0.10
C LEU A 197 -0.33 25.48 -1.36
N THR A 198 -1.29 26.19 -1.96
CA THR A 198 -1.69 25.95 -3.34
C THR A 198 -0.65 26.48 -4.32
N GLY A 199 -0.04 25.57 -5.09
CA GLY A 199 1.00 25.93 -6.07
C GLY A 199 2.28 26.46 -5.44
N CYS A 200 2.55 26.20 -4.16
CA CYS A 200 3.77 26.60 -3.50
C CYS A 200 4.99 25.80 -3.96
N SER A 201 6.18 26.31 -3.70
CA SER A 201 7.42 25.55 -3.82
C SER A 201 7.65 24.63 -2.61
N TRP A 202 8.49 23.61 -2.74
CA TRP A 202 8.92 22.82 -1.58
C TRP A 202 9.67 23.68 -0.54
N ASP A 203 10.31 24.76 -0.94
CA ASP A 203 10.92 25.71 -0.01
C ASP A 203 9.86 26.43 0.83
N ASP A 204 8.80 26.95 0.20
CA ASP A 204 7.69 27.59 0.88
C ASP A 204 6.94 26.60 1.79
N PHE A 205 6.74 25.36 1.31
CA PHE A 205 6.14 24.28 2.09
C PHE A 205 6.91 24.00 3.39
N ILE A 206 8.26 23.97 3.30
CA ILE A 206 9.13 23.75 4.47
C ILE A 206 8.98 24.91 5.46
N GLU A 207 8.96 26.17 4.99
CA GLU A 207 8.81 27.33 5.88
C GLU A 207 7.42 27.33 6.56
N ILE A 208 6.36 26.99 5.85
CA ILE A 208 5.02 26.82 6.42
C ILE A 208 5.01 25.68 7.45
N GLY A 209 5.63 24.53 7.12
CA GLY A 209 5.69 23.37 8.02
C GLY A 209 6.43 23.67 9.33
N LYS A 210 7.52 24.42 9.28
CA LYS A 210 8.24 24.89 10.48
C LYS A 210 7.35 25.75 11.36
N ALA A 211 6.60 26.67 10.75
CA ALA A 211 5.68 27.54 11.49
C ALA A 211 4.52 26.74 12.12
N VAL A 212 3.97 25.76 11.41
CA VAL A 212 2.95 24.84 11.93
C VAL A 212 3.50 24.07 13.13
N TYR A 213 4.69 23.47 13.00
CA TYR A 213 5.29 22.72 14.10
C TYR A 213 5.59 23.62 15.32
N GLU A 214 6.12 24.83 15.10
CA GLU A 214 6.38 25.79 16.20
C GLU A 214 5.12 26.16 16.98
N LYS A 215 4.00 26.34 16.30
CA LYS A 215 2.74 26.79 16.91
C LYS A 215 1.94 25.65 17.52
N THR A 216 1.83 24.52 16.82
CA THR A 216 0.89 23.45 17.16
C THR A 216 1.58 22.22 17.75
N GLY A 217 2.90 22.07 17.57
CA GLY A 217 3.66 20.87 17.91
C GLY A 217 3.38 19.69 16.97
N LYS A 218 2.66 19.90 15.85
CA LYS A 218 2.34 18.88 14.86
C LYS A 218 3.18 19.04 13.61
N TYR A 219 3.60 17.93 13.04
CA TYR A 219 4.29 17.93 11.74
C TYR A 219 3.33 18.36 10.63
N LEU A 220 3.84 19.02 9.58
CA LEU A 220 2.99 19.32 8.43
C LEU A 220 2.67 18.09 7.60
N LEU A 221 3.59 17.11 7.56
CA LEU A 221 3.44 15.90 6.77
C LEU A 221 4.06 14.69 7.50
N SER A 222 3.64 13.50 7.14
CA SER A 222 4.30 12.24 7.46
C SER A 222 4.48 11.37 6.22
N MET A 223 5.43 10.45 6.26
CA MET A 223 5.59 9.39 5.28
C MET A 223 5.90 8.08 5.97
N ASP A 224 5.52 6.97 5.33
CA ASP A 224 5.97 5.65 5.71
C ASP A 224 7.47 5.53 5.48
N GLY A 225 8.22 5.19 6.52
CA GLY A 225 9.69 5.11 6.49
C GLY A 225 10.22 3.92 5.69
N ASP A 226 9.41 2.87 5.54
CA ASP A 226 9.74 1.69 4.74
C ASP A 226 9.41 1.89 3.25
N GLY A 227 8.56 2.90 2.94
CA GLY A 227 8.13 3.23 1.59
C GLY A 227 9.00 4.29 0.91
N ASN A 228 8.83 4.41 -0.40
CA ASN A 228 9.40 5.47 -1.21
C ASN A 228 8.33 6.34 -1.87
N ASP A 229 7.10 6.26 -1.38
CA ASP A 229 5.91 6.89 -1.96
C ASP A 229 6.09 8.39 -2.17
N LEU A 230 6.60 9.10 -1.15
CA LEU A 230 6.81 10.54 -1.26
C LEU A 230 7.85 10.88 -2.34
N VAL A 231 8.95 10.12 -2.44
CA VAL A 231 9.95 10.31 -3.52
C VAL A 231 9.30 10.13 -4.89
N TYR A 232 8.49 9.09 -5.02
CA TYR A 232 7.80 8.74 -6.25
C TYR A 232 6.79 9.82 -6.67
N MET A 233 5.95 10.28 -5.73
CA MET A 233 4.98 11.34 -5.96
C MET A 233 5.65 12.67 -6.32
N MET A 234 6.72 13.06 -5.60
CA MET A 234 7.47 14.29 -5.89
C MET A 234 8.11 14.26 -7.28
N LEU A 235 8.67 13.12 -7.72
CA LEU A 235 9.24 12.97 -9.05
C LEU A 235 8.16 13.09 -10.15
N GLN A 236 7.00 12.46 -9.94
CA GLN A 236 5.90 12.58 -10.88
C GLN A 236 5.41 14.03 -11.02
N ALA A 237 5.30 14.76 -9.90
CA ALA A 237 4.92 16.17 -9.92
C ALA A 237 5.90 17.04 -10.74
N GLU A 238 7.16 16.63 -10.84
CA GLU A 238 8.18 17.27 -11.69
C GLU A 238 8.20 16.72 -13.15
N GLY A 239 7.34 15.73 -13.45
CA GLY A 239 7.34 15.07 -14.78
C GLY A 239 8.59 14.23 -15.03
N VAL A 240 9.25 13.73 -13.99
CA VAL A 240 10.51 12.98 -14.05
C VAL A 240 10.33 11.57 -13.52
N SER A 241 11.01 10.60 -14.14
CA SER A 241 11.01 9.20 -13.71
C SER A 241 12.39 8.77 -13.18
N GLN A 242 12.40 7.71 -12.39
CA GLN A 242 13.61 6.96 -12.01
C GLN A 242 14.13 6.09 -13.15
N PHE A 243 13.42 6.04 -14.27
CA PHE A 243 13.79 5.33 -15.49
C PHE A 243 13.84 6.30 -16.66
N LYS A 244 14.76 6.03 -17.58
CA LYS A 244 14.88 6.75 -18.86
C LYS A 244 15.22 5.75 -19.95
N ASP A 245 14.43 5.76 -21.03
CA ASP A 245 14.61 4.85 -22.17
C ASP A 245 14.62 3.36 -21.75
N GLY A 246 13.85 3.01 -20.72
CA GLY A 246 13.76 1.64 -20.18
C GLY A 246 14.89 1.24 -19.22
N GLU A 247 15.86 2.13 -18.98
CA GLU A 247 17.00 1.86 -18.09
C GLU A 247 16.89 2.67 -16.79
N PRO A 248 17.46 2.18 -15.65
CA PRO A 248 17.50 2.93 -14.40
C PRO A 248 18.23 4.28 -14.58
N TYR A 249 17.56 5.36 -14.20
CA TYR A 249 18.07 6.73 -14.23
C TYR A 249 18.14 7.30 -12.82
N ILE A 250 19.17 6.92 -12.07
CA ILE A 250 19.32 7.24 -10.64
C ILE A 250 20.50 8.20 -10.43
N ALA A 251 21.73 7.78 -10.80
CA ALA A 251 22.96 8.50 -10.44
C ALA A 251 23.07 9.91 -11.07
N ASP A 252 22.57 10.06 -12.29
CA ASP A 252 22.62 11.31 -13.05
C ASP A 252 21.29 12.07 -13.04
N ASN A 253 20.34 11.65 -12.18
CA ASN A 253 19.02 12.26 -12.04
C ASN A 253 19.08 13.42 -11.03
N GLU A 254 19.34 14.62 -11.51
CA GLU A 254 19.44 15.82 -10.67
C GLU A 254 18.11 16.16 -9.97
N THR A 255 16.96 15.86 -10.58
CA THR A 255 15.65 16.06 -9.95
C THR A 255 15.47 15.11 -8.76
N LEU A 256 15.81 13.82 -8.93
CA LEU A 256 15.77 12.85 -7.83
C LEU A 256 16.66 13.30 -6.65
N LYS A 257 17.85 13.83 -6.95
CA LYS A 257 18.74 14.34 -5.92
C LYS A 257 18.10 15.51 -5.17
N GLN A 258 17.51 16.48 -5.86
CA GLN A 258 16.83 17.61 -5.23
C GLN A 258 15.63 17.15 -4.39
N VAL A 259 14.83 16.21 -4.88
CA VAL A 259 13.70 15.60 -4.15
C VAL A 259 14.20 14.98 -2.84
N VAL A 260 15.23 14.14 -2.89
CA VAL A 260 15.79 13.52 -1.68
C VAL A 260 16.36 14.57 -0.72
N GLU A 261 17.03 15.62 -1.23
CA GLU A 261 17.53 16.72 -0.40
C GLU A 261 16.38 17.44 0.32
N LYS A 262 15.22 17.67 -0.35
CA LYS A 262 14.04 18.27 0.27
C LYS A 262 13.41 17.38 1.34
N ILE A 263 13.33 16.07 1.12
CA ILE A 263 12.82 15.12 2.11
C ILE A 263 13.72 15.12 3.36
N VAL A 264 15.04 15.09 3.17
CA VAL A 264 16.02 15.18 4.28
C VAL A 264 15.89 16.49 5.03
N GLU A 265 15.71 17.61 4.32
CA GLU A 265 15.50 18.93 4.92
C GLU A 265 14.21 18.95 5.75
N MET A 266 13.08 18.49 5.21
CA MET A 266 11.81 18.38 5.91
C MET A 266 11.91 17.55 7.20
N ALA A 267 12.61 16.41 7.14
CA ALA A 267 12.79 15.56 8.32
C ALA A 267 13.66 16.24 9.41
N ASN A 268 14.73 16.96 9.02
CA ASN A 268 15.60 17.65 9.96
C ASN A 268 14.95 18.90 10.59
N GLU A 269 14.02 19.55 9.88
CA GLU A 269 13.36 20.78 10.31
C GLU A 269 12.02 20.54 11.03
N ASN A 270 11.68 19.28 11.36
CA ASN A 270 10.41 18.89 11.99
C ASN A 270 9.17 19.21 11.14
N VAL A 271 9.30 19.19 9.84
CA VAL A 271 8.20 19.34 8.88
C VAL A 271 7.61 17.98 8.53
N LEU A 272 8.48 16.97 8.39
CA LEU A 272 8.13 15.61 8.02
C LEU A 272 8.40 14.63 9.16
N TYR A 273 7.38 13.89 9.57
CA TYR A 273 7.51 12.74 10.45
C TYR A 273 7.78 11.47 9.64
N LEU A 274 8.85 10.76 9.96
CA LEU A 274 9.16 9.47 9.36
C LEU A 274 8.55 8.37 10.22
N ALA A 275 7.48 7.78 9.75
CA ALA A 275 6.81 6.67 10.41
C ALA A 275 7.65 5.38 10.29
N ASN A 276 7.59 4.51 11.30
CA ASN A 276 8.39 3.29 11.31
C ASN A 276 7.84 2.21 10.37
N ASP A 277 6.53 2.23 10.13
CA ASP A 277 5.79 1.31 9.28
C ASP A 277 4.42 1.91 8.91
N TRP A 278 3.65 1.17 8.12
CA TRP A 278 2.32 1.58 7.67
C TRP A 278 1.34 1.85 8.84
N SER A 279 1.39 1.06 9.90
CA SER A 279 0.53 1.26 11.08
C SER A 279 0.90 2.55 11.84
N ASP A 280 2.20 2.84 11.99
CA ASP A 280 2.66 4.10 12.57
C ASP A 280 2.20 5.30 11.70
N TYR A 281 2.33 5.19 10.36
CA TYR A 281 1.86 6.20 9.43
C TYR A 281 0.35 6.46 9.54
N THR A 282 -0.49 5.44 9.58
CA THR A 282 -1.95 5.60 9.62
C THR A 282 -2.46 5.87 11.03
N ASP A 283 -2.16 4.98 11.98
CA ASP A 283 -2.79 4.98 13.31
C ASP A 283 -2.20 6.05 14.23
N GLN A 284 -0.88 6.27 14.16
CA GLN A 284 -0.24 7.25 15.04
C GLN A 284 -0.26 8.65 14.45
N THR A 285 0.00 8.80 13.13
CA THR A 285 0.12 10.16 12.58
C THR A 285 -1.23 10.72 12.13
N ILE A 286 -2.03 9.99 11.37
CA ILE A 286 -3.30 10.49 10.82
C ILE A 286 -4.40 10.38 11.88
N ILE A 287 -4.71 9.16 12.34
CA ILE A 287 -5.77 8.91 13.32
C ILE A 287 -5.37 9.47 14.69
N GLY A 288 -4.11 9.33 15.08
CA GLY A 288 -3.55 9.87 16.31
C GLY A 288 -3.34 11.39 16.32
N ASP A 289 -3.74 12.10 15.25
CA ASP A 289 -3.74 13.55 15.12
C ASP A 289 -2.35 14.20 15.36
N GLN A 290 -1.28 13.58 14.85
CA GLN A 290 0.09 14.11 14.98
C GLN A 290 0.53 14.95 13.78
N VAL A 291 -0.24 14.94 12.70
CA VAL A 291 0.07 15.70 11.48
C VAL A 291 -1.04 16.70 11.14
N ALA A 292 -0.64 17.80 10.52
CA ALA A 292 -1.53 18.81 9.98
C ALA A 292 -1.88 18.56 8.51
N GLY A 293 -1.22 17.62 7.85
CA GLY A 293 -1.46 17.29 6.45
C GLY A 293 -1.21 15.84 6.11
N VAL A 294 -1.85 15.39 5.06
CA VAL A 294 -1.71 14.05 4.47
C VAL A 294 -1.54 14.22 2.97
N MET A 295 -0.51 13.61 2.41
CA MET A 295 -0.21 13.59 0.98
C MET A 295 -0.10 12.14 0.55
N ASN A 296 -1.15 11.63 -0.10
CA ASN A 296 -1.19 10.23 -0.55
C ASN A 296 -2.29 10.03 -1.60
N GLY A 297 -2.43 8.83 -2.14
CA GLY A 297 -3.54 8.49 -3.01
C GLY A 297 -4.90 8.75 -2.36
N ASN A 298 -5.91 9.04 -3.16
CA ASN A 298 -7.27 9.36 -2.69
C ASN A 298 -7.93 8.25 -1.85
N TRP A 299 -7.43 7.03 -1.92
CA TRP A 299 -7.83 5.90 -1.08
C TRP A 299 -7.55 6.10 0.42
N ILE A 300 -6.71 7.11 0.79
CA ILE A 300 -6.44 7.44 2.21
C ILE A 300 -7.59 8.25 2.85
N ILE A 301 -8.51 8.82 2.07
CA ILE A 301 -9.60 9.67 2.58
C ILE A 301 -10.41 8.99 3.69
N PRO A 302 -10.86 7.73 3.58
CA PRO A 302 -11.59 7.06 4.66
C PRO A 302 -10.79 6.93 5.97
N THR A 303 -9.47 6.84 5.89
CA THR A 303 -8.61 6.86 7.09
C THR A 303 -8.62 8.24 7.76
N ILE A 304 -8.55 9.31 6.96
CA ILE A 304 -8.67 10.69 7.46
C ILE A 304 -10.03 10.92 8.14
N GLU A 305 -11.10 10.39 7.56
CA GLU A 305 -12.48 10.55 8.04
C GLU A 305 -12.78 9.79 9.34
N GLN A 306 -11.92 8.85 9.76
CA GLN A 306 -12.11 8.15 11.05
C GLN A 306 -12.06 9.11 12.25
N VAL A 307 -11.39 10.24 12.14
CA VAL A 307 -11.28 11.23 13.21
C VAL A 307 -12.45 12.22 13.13
N ALA A 308 -13.59 11.82 13.69
CA ALA A 308 -14.85 12.59 13.60
C ALA A 308 -14.74 14.03 14.12
N GLU A 309 -13.86 14.29 15.11
CA GLU A 309 -13.62 15.63 15.66
C GLU A 309 -12.95 16.58 14.65
N ASN A 310 -12.34 16.05 13.61
CA ASN A 310 -11.69 16.79 12.54
C ASN A 310 -12.58 16.99 11.30
N ALA A 311 -13.83 16.53 11.35
CA ALA A 311 -14.78 16.68 10.25
C ALA A 311 -14.98 18.17 9.91
N GLY A 312 -14.89 18.51 8.61
CA GLY A 312 -15.04 19.87 8.10
C GLY A 312 -13.83 20.78 8.32
N LYS A 313 -12.70 20.24 8.79
CA LYS A 313 -11.46 20.99 9.00
C LYS A 313 -10.38 20.67 7.96
N TRP A 314 -10.68 19.83 7.00
CA TRP A 314 -9.75 19.43 5.95
C TRP A 314 -10.10 20.09 4.64
N GLU A 315 -9.11 20.62 3.97
CA GLU A 315 -9.19 21.08 2.58
C GLU A 315 -8.10 20.43 1.74
N ILE A 316 -8.37 20.26 0.44
CA ILE A 316 -7.48 19.57 -0.50
C ILE A 316 -6.93 20.59 -1.50
N THR A 317 -5.66 20.49 -1.80
CA THR A 317 -4.98 21.27 -2.82
C THR A 317 -4.03 20.39 -3.66
N THR A 318 -3.29 20.98 -4.59
CA THR A 318 -2.29 20.36 -5.43
C THR A 318 -0.97 20.13 -4.69
N MET A 319 -0.12 19.24 -5.20
CA MET A 319 1.22 19.05 -4.65
C MET A 319 2.12 20.26 -4.90
N PRO A 320 3.03 20.59 -3.97
CA PRO A 320 4.14 21.49 -4.23
C PRO A 320 5.05 20.95 -5.35
N THR A 321 5.79 21.86 -6.00
CA THR A 321 6.86 21.50 -6.95
C THR A 321 8.17 22.17 -6.56
N LEU A 322 9.30 21.76 -7.12
CA LEU A 322 10.60 22.34 -6.80
C LEU A 322 10.68 23.85 -7.11
N ALA A 323 10.00 24.29 -8.19
CA ALA A 323 10.04 25.68 -8.63
C ALA A 323 8.80 26.50 -8.24
N GLY A 324 7.83 25.88 -7.58
CA GLY A 324 6.47 26.41 -7.42
C GLY A 324 5.61 26.14 -8.65
N GLY A 325 4.32 26.02 -8.43
CA GLY A 325 3.32 25.61 -9.41
C GLY A 325 2.52 24.40 -8.95
N GLU A 326 1.47 24.08 -9.67
CA GLU A 326 0.60 22.95 -9.33
C GLU A 326 1.21 21.64 -9.76
N GLY A 327 1.56 20.79 -8.79
CA GLY A 327 2.03 19.42 -9.00
C GLY A 327 0.89 18.40 -8.94
N TYR A 328 1.00 17.37 -9.77
CA TYR A 328 0.05 16.24 -9.83
C TYR A 328 0.81 14.92 -9.85
N ALA A 329 0.27 13.93 -9.16
CA ALA A 329 0.84 12.60 -9.09
C ALA A 329 -0.25 11.54 -8.86
N SER A 330 0.12 10.28 -9.02
CA SER A 330 -0.66 9.13 -8.55
C SER A 330 0.18 8.31 -7.57
N ASN A 331 -0.47 7.70 -6.59
CA ASN A 331 0.13 6.71 -5.71
C ASN A 331 -0.83 5.54 -5.49
N GLY A 332 -0.39 4.33 -5.83
CA GLY A 332 -1.24 3.15 -5.86
C GLY A 332 -2.12 3.12 -7.10
N GLY A 333 -3.39 2.83 -6.90
CA GLY A 333 -4.33 2.47 -7.94
C GLY A 333 -4.39 0.96 -8.10
N SER A 334 -5.62 0.44 -8.17
CA SER A 334 -5.88 -1.00 -8.18
C SER A 334 -6.96 -1.36 -9.19
N SER A 335 -6.93 -2.60 -9.63
CA SER A 335 -7.96 -3.21 -10.46
C SER A 335 -8.32 -4.59 -9.90
N LEU A 336 -9.52 -5.06 -10.21
CA LEU A 336 -9.94 -6.43 -9.92
C LEU A 336 -9.61 -7.31 -11.12
N TYR A 337 -8.93 -8.42 -10.87
CA TYR A 337 -8.51 -9.37 -11.89
C TYR A 337 -9.15 -10.73 -11.63
N ILE A 338 -9.70 -11.31 -12.67
CA ILE A 338 -10.19 -12.69 -12.63
C ILE A 338 -8.99 -13.62 -12.75
N THR A 339 -8.86 -14.56 -11.82
CA THR A 339 -7.76 -15.53 -11.85
C THR A 339 -8.02 -16.62 -12.88
N GLY A 340 -6.94 -17.26 -13.34
CA GLY A 340 -7.05 -18.44 -14.22
C GLY A 340 -7.72 -19.65 -13.57
N ASN A 341 -8.00 -19.59 -12.26
CA ASN A 341 -8.71 -20.63 -11.50
C ASN A 341 -10.22 -20.37 -11.37
N CYS A 342 -10.71 -19.20 -11.80
CA CYS A 342 -12.13 -18.88 -11.71
C CYS A 342 -12.98 -19.81 -12.57
N HIS A 343 -14.02 -20.39 -11.98
CA HIS A 343 -14.93 -21.32 -12.65
C HIS A 343 -16.24 -20.65 -13.12
N ASN A 344 -16.46 -19.39 -12.77
CA ASN A 344 -17.68 -18.62 -13.04
C ASN A 344 -17.39 -17.35 -13.86
N THR A 345 -16.59 -17.47 -14.91
CA THR A 345 -16.28 -16.37 -15.84
C THR A 345 -17.42 -16.03 -16.76
#